data_58278e58ead686276c9811c03e473c71
#
_entry.id   58278e58ead686276c9811c03e473c71
#
_cell.length_a   1.000
_cell.length_b   1.000
_cell.length_c   1.000
_cell.angle_alpha   90.00
_cell.angle_beta   90.00
_cell.angle_gamma   90.00
#
_symmetry.space_group_name_H-M   'P 1'
#
loop_
_entity.id
_entity.type
_entity.pdbx_description
1 polymer ?
#
loop_
_entity_poly.entity_id
_entity_poly.type
_entity_poly.pdbx_seq_one_letter_code
_entity_poly.pdbx_strand_id
1 'polypeptide(L)'
;MDITNIKIKKPLLLVETDKNIVKGNYNNFSAKIIKTAEDSNYKIGDIIYTDANPFVPFVLDGVTFENIYQINETTIKGEIV
;
A
#
# COMPACT_ATOMS: atom_id res chain seq x y z
N MET A 1 -8.93 -15.88 2.16
CA MET A 1 -8.19 -15.37 3.35
C MET A 1 -8.41 -13.87 3.46
N ASP A 2 -8.66 -13.41 4.67
CA ASP A 2 -8.94 -12.01 4.91
C ASP A 2 -7.68 -11.30 5.37
N ILE A 3 -7.38 -10.13 4.79
CA ILE A 3 -6.20 -9.36 5.16
C ILE A 3 -6.27 -8.81 6.59
N THR A 4 -7.45 -8.75 7.21
CA THR A 4 -7.58 -8.29 8.60
C THR A 4 -6.84 -9.17 9.59
N ASN A 5 -6.59 -10.43 9.24
CA ASN A 5 -5.88 -11.37 10.09
C ASN A 5 -4.36 -11.38 9.87
N ILE A 6 -3.88 -10.54 8.97
CA ILE A 6 -2.47 -10.46 8.65
C ILE A 6 -1.83 -9.37 9.51
N LYS A 7 -0.71 -9.69 10.13
CA LYS A 7 0.12 -8.70 10.82
C LYS A 7 1.35 -8.43 9.96
N ILE A 8 1.61 -7.16 9.72
CA ILE A 8 2.79 -6.74 8.96
C ILE A 8 3.76 -6.03 9.89
N LYS A 9 5.02 -5.98 9.46
CA LYS A 9 6.08 -5.36 10.24
C LYS A 9 6.54 -4.07 9.56
N LYS A 10 6.89 -3.07 10.38
CA LYS A 10 7.53 -1.87 9.90
C LYS A 10 8.80 -2.24 9.11
N PRO A 11 9.10 -1.63 7.97
CA PRO A 11 8.49 -0.42 7.42
C PRO A 11 7.41 -0.68 6.36
N LEU A 12 6.82 -1.85 6.33
CA LEU A 12 5.87 -2.21 5.28
C LEU A 12 4.47 -1.67 5.56
N LEU A 13 3.76 -1.34 4.48
CA LEU A 13 2.36 -0.95 4.49
C LEU A 13 1.64 -1.71 3.39
N LEU A 14 0.36 -2.03 3.62
CA LEU A 14 -0.52 -2.45 2.54
C LEU A 14 -1.41 -1.28 2.17
N VAL A 15 -1.51 -1.03 0.88
CA VAL A 15 -2.28 0.09 0.35
C VAL A 15 -3.22 -0.41 -0.74
N GLU A 16 -4.30 0.33 -0.95
CA GLU A 16 -5.29 0.05 -1.99
C GLU A 16 -5.29 1.17 -3.00
N THR A 17 -5.20 0.83 -4.27
CA THR A 17 -5.33 1.77 -5.38
C THR A 17 -5.71 1.01 -6.65
N ASP A 18 -6.09 1.74 -7.70
CA ASP A 18 -6.46 1.15 -8.98
C ASP A 18 -5.23 0.49 -9.62
N LYS A 19 -5.36 -0.79 -9.97
CA LYS A 19 -4.29 -1.55 -10.64
C LYS A 19 -3.83 -0.93 -11.95
N ASN A 20 -4.71 -0.23 -12.65
CA ASN A 20 -4.36 0.38 -13.94
C ASN A 20 -3.40 1.56 -13.75
N ILE A 21 -3.49 2.26 -12.63
CA ILE A 21 -2.58 3.35 -12.28
C ILE A 21 -1.18 2.79 -12.02
N VAL A 22 -1.10 1.70 -11.26
CA VAL A 22 0.18 1.05 -10.96
C VAL A 22 0.78 0.45 -12.23
N LYS A 23 -0.06 -0.22 -13.03
CA LYS A 23 0.36 -0.85 -14.28
C LYS A 23 0.87 0.19 -15.28
N GLY A 24 0.25 1.37 -15.31
CA GLY A 24 0.67 2.47 -16.17
C GLY A 24 1.93 3.20 -15.67
N ASN A 25 2.43 2.82 -14.52
CA ASN A 25 3.63 3.41 -13.91
C ASN A 25 3.52 4.93 -13.74
N TYR A 26 2.36 5.38 -13.28
CA TYR A 26 2.11 6.79 -13.06
C TYR A 26 2.89 7.34 -11.88
N ASN A 27 3.10 8.65 -11.89
CA ASN A 27 3.70 9.38 -10.78
C ASN A 27 2.62 10.18 -10.05
N ASN A 28 2.86 10.46 -8.76
CA ASN A 28 2.02 11.35 -7.94
C ASN A 28 0.55 10.97 -7.94
N PHE A 29 0.25 9.73 -7.60
CA PHE A 29 -1.14 9.30 -7.45
C PHE A 29 -1.43 8.95 -6.00
N SER A 30 -2.70 8.92 -5.64
CA SER A 30 -3.14 8.63 -4.29
C SER A 30 -3.40 7.14 -4.09
N ALA A 31 -3.17 6.70 -2.87
CA ALA A 31 -3.51 5.36 -2.42
C ALA A 31 -3.98 5.41 -0.97
N LYS A 32 -4.84 4.49 -0.59
CA LYS A 32 -5.38 4.42 0.75
C LYS A 32 -4.64 3.35 1.55
N ILE A 33 -4.19 3.69 2.73
CA ILE A 33 -3.55 2.73 3.63
C ILE A 33 -4.61 1.84 4.24
N ILE A 34 -4.46 0.53 4.06
CA ILE A 34 -5.43 -0.46 4.56
C ILE A 34 -4.84 -1.36 5.65
N LYS A 35 -3.52 -1.37 5.81
CA LYS A 35 -2.86 -2.16 6.85
C LYS A 35 -1.54 -1.51 7.22
N THR A 36 -1.26 -1.43 8.53
CA THR A 36 -0.01 -0.89 9.06
C THR A 36 0.57 -1.82 10.11
N ALA A 37 1.87 -1.69 10.39
CA ALA A 37 2.47 -2.26 11.59
C ALA A 37 2.00 -1.46 12.82
N GLU A 38 2.08 -2.08 14.00
CA GLU A 38 1.65 -1.42 15.25
C GLU A 38 2.42 -0.12 15.52
N ASP A 39 3.69 -0.10 15.20
CA ASP A 39 4.58 1.03 15.46
C ASP A 39 4.75 1.96 14.24
N SER A 40 3.85 1.86 13.27
CA SER A 40 3.90 2.69 12.07
C SER A 40 3.59 4.15 12.39
N ASN A 41 4.18 5.05 11.60
CA ASN A 41 3.86 6.48 11.63
C ASN A 41 2.56 6.80 10.89
N TYR A 42 1.98 5.83 10.21
CA TYR A 42 0.76 5.97 9.40
C TYR A 42 -0.39 5.22 10.04
N LYS A 43 -1.61 5.58 9.67
CA LYS A 43 -2.83 4.97 10.20
C LYS A 43 -3.66 4.37 9.07
N ILE A 44 -4.38 3.31 9.39
CA ILE A 44 -5.36 2.73 8.46
C ILE A 44 -6.39 3.80 8.12
N GLY A 45 -6.62 3.99 6.81
CA GLY A 45 -7.54 5.01 6.30
C GLY A 45 -6.86 6.26 5.80
N ASP A 46 -5.58 6.46 6.13
CA ASP A 46 -4.83 7.61 5.60
C ASP A 46 -4.72 7.52 4.09
N ILE A 47 -4.82 8.67 3.43
CA ILE A 47 -4.60 8.78 1.99
C ILE A 47 -3.22 9.38 1.78
N ILE A 48 -2.40 8.68 1.04
CA ILE A 48 -1.02 9.12 0.75
C ILE A 48 -0.87 9.32 -0.75
N TYR A 49 0.20 10.00 -1.17
CA TYR A 49 0.55 10.07 -2.58
C TYR A 49 2.02 9.66 -2.77
N THR A 50 2.27 9.04 -3.90
CA THR A 50 3.57 8.48 -4.22
C THR A 50 3.61 8.10 -5.71
N ASP A 51 4.71 7.50 -6.14
CA ASP A 51 4.89 6.98 -7.49
C ASP A 51 4.63 5.48 -7.53
N ALA A 52 4.28 4.95 -8.71
CA ALA A 52 3.94 3.54 -8.88
C ALA A 52 5.15 2.61 -8.73
N ASN A 53 6.34 3.09 -9.04
CA ASN A 53 7.53 2.24 -9.13
C ASN A 53 7.77 1.35 -7.89
N PRO A 54 7.62 1.84 -6.64
CA PRO A 54 7.85 1.00 -5.46
C PRO A 54 6.72 0.02 -5.13
N PHE A 55 5.62 0.02 -5.90
CA PHE A 55 4.46 -0.84 -5.60
C PHE A 55 4.72 -2.28 -5.99
N VAL A 56 4.50 -3.20 -5.07
CA VAL A 56 4.59 -4.64 -5.30
C VAL A 56 3.22 -5.25 -5.07
N PRO A 57 2.67 -5.99 -6.05
CA PRO A 57 1.38 -6.64 -5.84
C PRO A 57 1.40 -7.51 -4.58
N PHE A 58 0.36 -7.42 -3.77
CA PHE A 58 0.27 -8.25 -2.58
C PHE A 58 -0.19 -9.65 -2.95
N VAL A 59 0.68 -10.62 -2.67
CA VAL A 59 0.42 -12.04 -2.94
C VAL A 59 0.59 -12.80 -1.63
N LEU A 60 -0.40 -13.62 -1.30
CA LEU A 60 -0.35 -14.46 -0.11
C LEU A 60 -0.81 -15.86 -0.49
N ASP A 61 0.01 -16.87 -0.16
CA ASP A 61 -0.27 -18.27 -0.49
C ASP A 61 -0.60 -18.48 -1.98
N GLY A 62 0.13 -17.77 -2.85
CA GLY A 62 -0.07 -17.86 -4.29
C GLY A 62 -1.28 -17.10 -4.84
N VAL A 63 -2.03 -16.42 -3.98
CA VAL A 63 -3.22 -15.65 -4.39
C VAL A 63 -2.87 -14.17 -4.43
N THR A 64 -3.08 -13.54 -5.60
CA THR A 64 -2.89 -12.11 -5.77
C THR A 64 -4.15 -11.38 -5.34
N PHE A 65 -4.01 -10.41 -4.44
CA PHE A 65 -5.12 -9.57 -4.00
C PHE A 65 -5.21 -8.38 -4.94
N GLU A 66 -6.28 -8.32 -5.72
CA GLU A 66 -6.49 -7.28 -6.71
C GLU A 66 -6.56 -5.89 -6.04
N ASN A 67 -5.88 -4.90 -6.63
CA ASN A 67 -5.84 -3.52 -6.16
C ASN A 67 -5.13 -3.32 -4.81
N ILE A 68 -4.52 -4.36 -4.24
CA ILE A 68 -3.78 -4.27 -2.99
C ILE A 68 -2.30 -4.44 -3.27
N TYR A 69 -1.50 -3.52 -2.73
CA TYR A 69 -0.07 -3.47 -2.98
C TYR A 69 0.69 -3.31 -1.68
N GLN A 70 1.91 -3.81 -1.69
CA GLN A 70 2.84 -3.66 -0.59
C GLN A 70 3.85 -2.58 -0.95
N ILE A 71 4.05 -1.63 -0.04
CA ILE A 71 5.05 -0.59 -0.21
C ILE A 71 5.84 -0.41 1.08
N ASN A 72 7.02 0.21 0.97
CA ASN A 72 7.80 0.63 2.11
C ASN A 72 7.38 2.05 2.48
N GLU A 73 7.12 2.31 3.76
CA GLU A 73 6.65 3.64 4.18
C GLU A 73 7.62 4.77 3.84
N THR A 74 8.91 4.46 3.65
CA THR A 74 9.91 5.46 3.26
C THR A 74 9.74 5.95 1.82
N THR A 75 8.96 5.25 0.99
CA THR A 75 8.72 5.64 -0.39
C THR A 75 7.55 6.60 -0.55
N ILE A 76 6.80 6.86 0.52
CA ILE A 76 5.66 7.76 0.49
C ILE A 76 6.17 9.19 0.38
N LYS A 77 5.62 9.96 -0.58
CA LYS A 77 6.02 11.35 -0.83
C LYS A 77 5.29 12.31 0.10
N GLY A 78 4.07 11.99 0.49
CA GLY A 78 3.29 12.82 1.40
C GLY A 78 1.91 12.26 1.67
N GLU A 79 1.16 12.98 2.50
CA GLU A 79 -0.21 12.64 2.85
C GLU A 79 -1.18 13.67 2.29
N ILE A 80 -2.36 13.21 1.91
CA ILE A 80 -3.45 14.08 1.48
C ILE A 80 -4.37 14.28 2.68
N VAL A 81 -4.43 15.50 3.18
CA VAL A 81 -5.24 15.86 4.34
C VAL A 81 -6.42 16.73 3.94
#